data_1641385637afc0d0c659fa6fb672f3bd
#
_entry.id   1641385637afc0d0c659fa6fb672f3bd
#
_cell.length_a   1.000
_cell.length_b   1.000
_cell.length_c   1.000
_cell.angle_alpha   90.00
_cell.angle_beta   90.00
_cell.angle_gamma   90.00
#
_symmetry.space_group_name_H-M   'P 1'
#
loop_
_entity.id
_entity.type
_entity.pdbx_description
1 polymer ?
#
loop_
_entity_poly.entity_id
_entity_poly.type
_entity_poly.pdbx_seq_one_letter_code
_entity_poly.pdbx_strand_id
1 'polypeptide(L)'
;MKKIIASLVAAAAVALPALSDPLKDNEFNTMHSMGCMLLRECTDGVDKIESIASIADEYPDIDYNIVADEFHSMLLSFEQIGVGVFLADEKYFPNGHRGVYHTVGNNFFLNRKYMGSTAYLMQVMRHEGWHAAQDCMAGTIENSLIAIIKPEDEVPMIWRVMAERTYPENAVPWEAEAGWAGRTEGMTQAALKACATG
;
A
#
# COMPACT_ATOMS: atom_id res chain seq x y z
N MET A 1 39.24 -21.72 -23.03
CA MET A 1 38.41 -20.66 -23.64
C MET A 1 36.96 -21.01 -23.38
N LYS A 2 36.31 -20.41 -22.36
CA LYS A 2 34.88 -20.62 -22.03
C LYS A 2 34.07 -19.55 -22.74
N LYS A 3 33.19 -19.97 -23.65
CA LYS A 3 32.25 -19.08 -24.33
C LYS A 3 31.10 -18.77 -23.38
N ILE A 4 30.96 -17.49 -23.02
CA ILE A 4 29.80 -16.98 -22.29
C ILE A 4 28.72 -16.68 -23.35
N ILE A 5 27.62 -17.43 -23.30
CA ILE A 5 26.44 -17.18 -24.11
C ILE A 5 25.56 -16.24 -23.29
N ALA A 6 25.49 -14.98 -23.73
CA ALA A 6 24.53 -14.02 -23.19
C ALA A 6 23.15 -14.30 -23.81
N SER A 7 22.22 -14.82 -23.01
CA SER A 7 20.82 -14.95 -23.42
C SER A 7 20.15 -13.58 -23.34
N LEU A 8 19.86 -12.98 -24.47
CA LEU A 8 18.94 -11.86 -24.57
C LEU A 8 17.52 -12.40 -24.35
N VAL A 9 16.91 -12.04 -23.22
CA VAL A 9 15.47 -12.20 -23.02
C VAL A 9 14.78 -11.05 -23.76
N ALA A 10 14.27 -11.34 -24.93
CA ALA A 10 13.41 -10.43 -25.66
C ALA A 10 12.03 -10.43 -24.97
N ALA A 11 11.68 -9.32 -24.31
CA ALA A 11 10.33 -9.07 -23.86
C ALA A 11 9.43 -8.91 -25.10
N ALA A 12 8.62 -9.92 -25.39
CA ALA A 12 7.60 -9.84 -26.42
C ALA A 12 6.49 -8.91 -25.91
N ALA A 13 6.47 -7.68 -26.41
CA ALA A 13 5.31 -6.81 -26.26
C ALA A 13 4.16 -7.42 -27.08
N VAL A 14 3.18 -8.02 -26.40
CA VAL A 14 1.93 -8.44 -27.03
C VAL A 14 1.14 -7.18 -27.32
N ALA A 15 1.16 -6.74 -28.57
CA ALA A 15 0.29 -5.68 -29.05
C ALA A 15 -1.15 -6.20 -29.08
N LEU A 16 -1.94 -5.86 -28.09
CA LEU A 16 -3.38 -6.03 -28.12
C LEU A 16 -3.99 -5.01 -29.08
N PRO A 17 -5.02 -5.40 -29.88
CA PRO A 17 -5.65 -4.48 -30.80
C PRO A 17 -6.30 -3.32 -30.03
N ALA A 18 -5.99 -2.11 -30.45
CA ALA A 18 -6.55 -0.88 -29.92
C ALA A 18 -8.06 -0.82 -30.22
N LEU A 19 -8.87 -1.28 -29.28
CA LEU A 19 -10.22 -0.78 -29.15
C LEU A 19 -10.09 0.46 -28.27
N SER A 20 -10.31 1.64 -28.86
CA SER A 20 -10.32 2.91 -28.17
C SER A 20 -11.51 2.99 -27.23
N ASP A 21 -11.34 2.43 -26.03
CA ASP A 21 -12.26 2.62 -24.92
C ASP A 21 -11.75 3.84 -24.13
N PRO A 22 -12.56 4.91 -23.97
CA PRO A 22 -12.17 6.08 -23.19
C PRO A 22 -11.71 5.75 -21.76
N LEU A 23 -12.13 4.60 -21.23
CA LEU A 23 -11.69 4.09 -19.93
C LEU A 23 -10.22 3.63 -19.95
N LYS A 24 -9.71 3.13 -21.10
CA LYS A 24 -8.33 2.66 -21.22
C LYS A 24 -7.30 3.79 -21.23
N ASP A 25 -7.63 4.91 -21.84
CA ASP A 25 -6.74 6.08 -21.85
C ASP A 25 -6.60 6.67 -20.45
N ASN A 26 -7.69 6.71 -19.68
CA ASN A 26 -7.66 7.15 -18.28
C ASN A 26 -6.90 6.17 -17.39
N GLU A 27 -7.05 4.86 -17.60
CA GLU A 27 -6.39 3.83 -16.82
C GLU A 27 -4.87 3.84 -17.06
N PHE A 28 -4.42 3.96 -18.31
CA PHE A 28 -3.00 4.10 -18.63
C PHE A 28 -2.38 5.38 -18.03
N ASN A 29 -3.05 6.51 -18.16
CA ASN A 29 -2.59 7.78 -17.58
C ASN A 29 -2.53 7.72 -16.07
N THR A 30 -3.48 7.06 -15.41
CA THR A 30 -3.51 6.89 -13.95
C THR A 30 -2.37 5.98 -13.48
N MET A 31 -2.08 4.88 -14.18
CA MET A 31 -0.95 4.00 -13.84
C MET A 31 0.39 4.71 -14.01
N HIS A 32 0.56 5.53 -15.06
CA HIS A 32 1.74 6.36 -15.23
C HIS A 32 1.88 7.40 -14.11
N SER A 33 0.80 8.07 -13.74
CA SER A 33 0.78 9.05 -12.66
C SER A 33 1.09 8.39 -11.29
N MET A 34 0.55 7.20 -11.04
CA MET A 34 0.87 6.43 -9.85
C MET A 34 2.35 6.07 -9.80
N GLY A 35 2.92 5.55 -10.89
CA GLY A 35 4.36 5.25 -10.98
C GLY A 35 5.23 6.46 -10.70
N CYS A 36 4.89 7.62 -11.25
CA CYS A 36 5.59 8.88 -11.02
C CYS A 36 5.55 9.31 -9.54
N MET A 37 4.39 9.15 -8.87
CA MET A 37 4.24 9.41 -7.43
C MET A 37 5.06 8.43 -6.60
N LEU A 38 4.98 7.12 -6.89
CA LEU A 38 5.70 6.08 -6.15
C LEU A 38 7.23 6.29 -6.22
N LEU A 39 7.74 6.73 -7.36
CA LEU A 39 9.14 7.06 -7.57
C LEU A 39 9.51 8.46 -7.02
N ARG A 40 8.54 9.21 -6.47
CA ARG A 40 8.70 10.56 -5.97
C ARG A 40 9.18 11.59 -7.01
N GLU A 41 8.91 11.32 -8.27
CA GLU A 41 9.14 12.24 -9.38
C GLU A 41 7.99 13.25 -9.53
N CYS A 42 6.78 12.86 -9.14
CA CYS A 42 5.60 13.73 -9.04
C CYS A 42 5.28 13.99 -7.57
N THR A 43 5.41 15.25 -7.14
CA THR A 43 5.23 15.67 -5.75
C THR A 43 4.09 16.69 -5.56
N ASP A 44 3.52 17.21 -6.62
CA ASP A 44 2.41 18.16 -6.57
C ASP A 44 1.14 17.50 -6.03
N GLY A 45 0.65 17.97 -4.88
CA GLY A 45 -0.48 17.35 -4.15
C GLY A 45 -0.10 16.04 -3.45
N VAL A 46 1.20 15.89 -3.07
CA VAL A 46 1.70 14.80 -2.25
C VAL A 46 2.36 15.38 -1.00
N ASP A 47 1.68 15.28 0.13
CA ASP A 47 2.08 15.88 1.39
C ASP A 47 2.50 14.82 2.40
N LYS A 48 3.64 15.02 3.07
CA LYS A 48 4.07 14.11 4.14
C LYS A 48 3.16 14.28 5.35
N ILE A 49 2.69 13.17 5.91
CA ILE A 49 1.89 13.14 7.13
C ILE A 49 2.81 13.00 8.33
N GLU A 50 2.76 13.98 9.24
CA GLU A 50 3.47 13.97 10.51
C GLU A 50 2.53 13.79 11.70
N SER A 51 1.25 14.07 11.51
CA SER A 51 0.21 13.87 12.53
C SER A 51 -1.17 13.76 11.88
N ILE A 52 -2.18 13.36 12.66
CA ILE A 52 -3.56 13.32 12.20
C ILE A 52 -4.12 14.71 11.85
N ALA A 53 -3.52 15.78 12.39
CA ALA A 53 -3.91 17.15 12.08
C ALA A 53 -3.80 17.45 10.59
N SER A 54 -2.80 16.90 9.90
CA SER A 54 -2.63 17.05 8.45
C SER A 54 -3.86 16.59 7.64
N ILE A 55 -4.63 15.63 8.19
CA ILE A 55 -5.87 15.14 7.57
C ILE A 55 -7.07 15.91 8.12
N ALA A 56 -7.10 16.17 9.43
CA ALA A 56 -8.21 16.85 10.09
C ALA A 56 -8.44 18.27 9.56
N ASP A 57 -7.37 18.98 9.21
CA ASP A 57 -7.44 20.34 8.65
C ASP A 57 -8.16 20.38 7.29
N GLU A 58 -8.12 19.28 6.52
CA GLU A 58 -8.83 19.17 5.25
C GLU A 58 -10.31 18.75 5.40
N TYR A 59 -10.65 18.11 6.52
CA TYR A 59 -12.00 17.59 6.80
C TYR A 59 -12.48 18.05 8.17
N PRO A 60 -12.71 19.36 8.37
CA PRO A 60 -13.00 19.95 9.68
C PRO A 60 -14.31 19.47 10.32
N ASP A 61 -15.22 18.90 9.54
CA ASP A 61 -16.49 18.35 10.02
C ASP A 61 -16.37 16.92 10.57
N ILE A 62 -15.18 16.31 10.50
CA ILE A 62 -14.93 14.94 10.94
C ILE A 62 -14.16 14.93 12.26
N ASP A 63 -14.69 14.21 13.24
CA ASP A 63 -13.97 14.02 14.53
C ASP A 63 -12.95 12.89 14.41
N TYR A 64 -11.68 13.26 14.23
CA TYR A 64 -10.56 12.32 14.18
C TYR A 64 -10.00 11.95 15.57
N ASN A 65 -10.46 12.57 16.66
CA ASN A 65 -9.97 12.26 18.02
C ASN A 65 -10.23 10.80 18.38
N ILE A 66 -11.31 10.21 17.88
CA ILE A 66 -11.69 8.81 18.14
C ILE A 66 -10.67 7.78 17.60
N VAL A 67 -9.79 8.17 16.70
CA VAL A 67 -8.76 7.30 16.10
C VAL A 67 -7.34 7.85 16.27
N ALA A 68 -7.18 9.00 16.92
CA ALA A 68 -5.92 9.72 17.00
C ALA A 68 -4.80 8.90 17.67
N ASP A 69 -5.09 8.20 18.74
CA ASP A 69 -4.10 7.40 19.47
C ASP A 69 -3.58 6.23 18.63
N GLU A 70 -4.48 5.50 17.96
CA GLU A 70 -4.09 4.41 17.09
C GLU A 70 -3.30 4.93 15.89
N PHE A 71 -3.80 5.98 15.23
CA PHE A 71 -3.13 6.61 14.09
C PHE A 71 -1.70 7.06 14.45
N HIS A 72 -1.53 7.74 15.58
CA HIS A 72 -0.23 8.19 16.07
C HIS A 72 0.72 7.03 16.38
N SER A 73 0.20 6.00 17.06
CA SER A 73 0.97 4.78 17.35
C SER A 73 1.46 4.10 16.08
N MET A 74 0.66 4.08 15.02
CA MET A 74 1.05 3.54 13.72
C MET A 74 2.09 4.41 13.04
N LEU A 75 1.94 5.75 13.04
CA LEU A 75 2.95 6.66 12.47
C LEU A 75 4.32 6.48 13.13
N LEU A 76 4.37 6.39 14.45
CA LEU A 76 5.62 6.12 15.18
C LEU A 76 6.23 4.78 14.80
N SER A 77 5.40 3.75 14.61
CA SER A 77 5.90 2.43 14.20
C SER A 77 6.44 2.44 12.77
N PHE A 78 5.81 3.18 11.86
CA PHE A 78 6.32 3.37 10.50
C PHE A 78 7.66 4.11 10.50
N GLU A 79 7.78 5.18 11.28
CA GLU A 79 9.03 5.93 11.41
C GLU A 79 10.17 5.04 11.92
N GLN A 80 9.90 4.18 12.91
CA GLN A 80 10.89 3.25 13.47
C GLN A 80 11.44 2.26 12.45
N ILE A 81 10.65 1.86 11.46
CA ILE A 81 11.08 0.96 10.37
C ILE A 81 11.43 1.71 9.08
N GLY A 82 11.55 3.04 9.12
CA GLY A 82 11.97 3.86 7.98
C GLY A 82 10.93 4.06 6.89
N VAL A 83 9.64 3.86 7.18
CA VAL A 83 8.53 4.06 6.23
C VAL A 83 7.98 5.48 6.32
N GLY A 84 7.96 6.19 5.19
CA GLY A 84 7.31 7.50 5.06
C GLY A 84 5.81 7.36 4.76
N VAL A 85 4.96 8.17 5.42
CA VAL A 85 3.51 8.20 5.17
C VAL A 85 3.14 9.52 4.51
N PHE A 86 2.36 9.45 3.44
CA PHE A 86 1.99 10.58 2.61
C PHE A 86 0.49 10.61 2.32
N LEU A 87 -0.06 11.81 2.21
CA LEU A 87 -1.39 12.07 1.69
C LEU A 87 -1.23 12.54 0.24
N ALA A 88 -1.88 11.89 -0.70
CA ALA A 88 -1.73 12.20 -2.12
C ALA A 88 -3.07 12.37 -2.83
N ASP A 89 -3.09 13.24 -3.83
CA ASP A 89 -4.28 13.54 -4.63
C ASP A 89 -4.81 12.32 -5.39
N GLU A 90 -6.14 12.26 -5.58
CA GLU A 90 -6.83 11.20 -6.32
C GLU A 90 -6.25 10.95 -7.71
N LYS A 91 -5.71 11.98 -8.37
CA LYS A 91 -5.12 11.89 -9.72
C LYS A 91 -4.01 10.85 -9.86
N TYR A 92 -3.40 10.46 -8.74
CA TYR A 92 -2.32 9.46 -8.71
C TYR A 92 -2.80 8.02 -8.53
N PHE A 93 -4.07 7.81 -8.20
CA PHE A 93 -4.57 6.48 -7.89
C PHE A 93 -5.49 5.93 -8.98
N PRO A 94 -5.38 4.65 -9.33
CA PRO A 94 -6.42 3.98 -10.11
C PRO A 94 -7.77 4.09 -9.41
N ASN A 95 -8.84 4.03 -10.19
CA ASN A 95 -10.19 4.19 -9.66
C ASN A 95 -10.49 3.17 -8.55
N GLY A 96 -10.93 3.66 -7.42
CA GLY A 96 -11.26 2.83 -6.25
C GLY A 96 -10.10 2.54 -5.30
N HIS A 97 -8.85 2.83 -5.66
CA HIS A 97 -7.70 2.65 -4.77
C HIS A 97 -7.71 3.71 -3.67
N ARG A 98 -7.59 3.26 -2.43
CA ARG A 98 -7.66 4.12 -1.24
C ARG A 98 -6.29 4.40 -0.62
N GLY A 99 -5.32 3.56 -0.92
CA GLY A 99 -3.93 3.68 -0.50
C GLY A 99 -3.05 2.75 -1.31
N VAL A 100 -1.74 2.87 -1.12
CA VAL A 100 -0.73 1.97 -1.67
C VAL A 100 0.53 2.04 -0.84
N TYR A 101 1.11 0.88 -0.52
CA TYR A 101 2.45 0.75 0.01
C TYR A 101 3.43 0.41 -1.12
N HIS A 102 4.53 1.14 -1.21
CA HIS A 102 5.58 0.94 -2.21
C HIS A 102 6.82 0.36 -1.56
N THR A 103 7.03 -0.95 -1.72
CA THR A 103 8.10 -1.72 -1.07
C THR A 103 9.50 -1.19 -1.36
N VAL A 104 9.81 -0.84 -2.61
CA VAL A 104 11.15 -0.36 -3.01
C VAL A 104 11.45 1.02 -2.45
N GLY A 105 10.45 1.87 -2.33
CA GLY A 105 10.61 3.25 -1.84
C GLY A 105 10.34 3.42 -0.35
N ASN A 106 9.84 2.39 0.33
CA ASN A 106 9.39 2.43 1.73
C ASN A 106 8.45 3.60 2.00
N ASN A 107 7.53 3.81 1.09
CA ASN A 107 6.57 4.91 1.15
C ASN A 107 5.16 4.35 1.11
N PHE A 108 4.34 4.90 2.00
CA PHE A 108 2.93 4.60 2.11
C PHE A 108 2.12 5.84 1.71
N PHE A 109 1.23 5.70 0.74
CA PHE A 109 0.42 6.79 0.22
C PHE A 109 -1.06 6.55 0.51
N LEU A 110 -1.71 7.52 1.16
CA LEU A 110 -3.15 7.60 1.39
C LEU A 110 -3.80 8.42 0.27
N ASN A 111 -4.86 7.90 -0.35
CA ASN A 111 -5.64 8.66 -1.32
C ASN A 111 -6.53 9.67 -0.60
N ARG A 112 -6.22 10.96 -0.73
CA ARG A 112 -6.89 12.10 -0.12
C ARG A 112 -8.42 11.99 -0.21
N LYS A 113 -8.95 11.64 -1.37
CA LYS A 113 -10.39 11.52 -1.61
C LYS A 113 -11.17 10.71 -0.56
N TYR A 114 -10.56 9.69 0.02
CA TYR A 114 -11.25 8.76 0.93
C TYR A 114 -10.99 9.03 2.41
N MET A 115 -10.12 9.97 2.74
CA MET A 115 -9.67 10.18 4.11
C MET A 115 -10.69 10.98 4.96
N GLY A 116 -11.72 11.54 4.37
CA GLY A 116 -12.88 12.14 5.07
C GLY A 116 -13.76 11.16 5.85
N SER A 117 -13.27 9.94 6.14
CA SER A 117 -13.92 8.95 6.98
C SER A 117 -12.87 8.26 7.86
N THR A 118 -13.02 8.38 9.18
CA THR A 118 -12.14 7.73 10.16
C THR A 118 -12.08 6.22 9.97
N ALA A 119 -13.22 5.59 9.61
CA ALA A 119 -13.27 4.16 9.35
C ALA A 119 -12.44 3.75 8.12
N TYR A 120 -12.52 4.53 7.02
CA TYR A 120 -11.70 4.26 5.84
C TYR A 120 -10.22 4.59 6.10
N LEU A 121 -9.94 5.71 6.76
CA LEU A 121 -8.57 6.07 7.14
C LEU A 121 -7.91 4.91 7.89
N MET A 122 -8.52 4.43 8.98
CA MET A 122 -7.91 3.37 9.78
C MET A 122 -7.87 2.02 9.07
N GLN A 123 -8.88 1.71 8.25
CA GLN A 123 -8.83 0.50 7.43
C GLN A 123 -7.64 0.50 6.47
N VAL A 124 -7.38 1.63 5.80
CA VAL A 124 -6.27 1.77 4.85
C VAL A 124 -4.94 1.78 5.61
N MET A 125 -4.84 2.54 6.70
CA MET A 125 -3.64 2.57 7.55
C MET A 125 -3.23 1.17 8.01
N ARG A 126 -4.19 0.35 8.45
CA ARG A 126 -3.92 -1.01 8.91
C ARG A 126 -3.57 -1.95 7.75
N HIS A 127 -4.27 -1.85 6.60
CA HIS A 127 -4.05 -2.69 5.42
C HIS A 127 -2.67 -2.46 4.82
N GLU A 128 -2.37 -1.22 4.42
CA GLU A 128 -1.09 -0.86 3.83
C GLU A 128 0.07 -0.96 4.85
N GLY A 129 -0.24 -0.67 6.12
CA GLY A 129 0.70 -0.89 7.22
C GLY A 129 1.05 -2.35 7.43
N TRP A 130 0.13 -3.28 7.13
CA TRP A 130 0.42 -4.70 7.12
C TRP A 130 1.43 -5.06 6.04
N HIS A 131 1.30 -4.49 4.83
CA HIS A 131 2.29 -4.65 3.77
C HIS A 131 3.67 -4.11 4.17
N ALA A 132 3.73 -2.99 4.90
CA ALA A 132 4.99 -2.49 5.45
C ALA A 132 5.61 -3.47 6.47
N ALA A 133 4.79 -4.13 7.30
CA ALA A 133 5.27 -5.18 8.19
C ALA A 133 5.74 -6.44 7.44
N GLN A 134 5.02 -6.86 6.41
CA GLN A 134 5.39 -7.99 5.55
C GLN A 134 6.71 -7.73 4.83
N ASP A 135 6.94 -6.52 4.32
CA ASP A 135 8.17 -6.09 3.68
C ASP A 135 9.34 -6.09 4.69
N CYS A 136 9.16 -5.45 5.83
CA CYS A 136 10.13 -5.40 6.91
C CYS A 136 10.52 -6.82 7.39
N MET A 137 9.57 -7.73 7.56
CA MET A 137 9.82 -9.12 7.98
C MET A 137 10.45 -10.00 6.88
N ALA A 138 10.45 -9.56 5.63
CA ALA A 138 11.15 -10.24 4.55
C ALA A 138 12.68 -10.10 4.61
N GLY A 139 13.20 -9.35 5.58
CA GLY A 139 14.61 -9.28 5.95
C GLY A 139 15.26 -7.93 5.76
N THR A 140 14.90 -7.16 4.76
CA THR A 140 15.33 -5.76 4.60
C THR A 140 14.26 -4.98 3.86
N ILE A 141 13.99 -3.77 4.31
CA ILE A 141 13.05 -2.86 3.64
C ILE A 141 13.63 -2.25 2.35
N GLU A 142 14.83 -2.63 1.93
CA GLU A 142 15.47 -2.19 0.70
C GLU A 142 15.22 -3.12 -0.50
N ASN A 143 14.48 -4.20 -0.30
CA ASN A 143 14.11 -5.13 -1.35
C ASN A 143 12.59 -5.07 -1.63
N SER A 144 12.14 -5.72 -2.69
CA SER A 144 10.72 -5.79 -3.05
C SER A 144 10.06 -7.11 -2.61
N LEU A 145 10.60 -7.76 -1.58
CA LEU A 145 10.08 -9.03 -1.09
C LEU A 145 8.96 -8.77 -0.08
N ILE A 146 7.98 -9.65 -0.05
CA ILE A 146 6.88 -9.63 0.90
C ILE A 146 6.85 -10.98 1.63
N ALA A 147 6.92 -10.94 2.96
CA ALA A 147 6.79 -12.12 3.79
C ALA A 147 5.32 -12.46 4.05
N ILE A 148 5.00 -13.74 4.16
CA ILE A 148 3.74 -14.21 4.75
C ILE A 148 3.95 -14.28 6.26
N ILE A 149 3.20 -13.51 7.02
CA ILE A 149 3.35 -13.39 8.48
C ILE A 149 2.49 -14.41 9.21
N LYS A 150 1.32 -14.72 8.67
CA LYS A 150 0.36 -15.63 9.26
C LYS A 150 0.31 -16.95 8.53
N PRO A 151 0.29 -18.10 9.23
CA PRO A 151 -0.05 -19.38 8.61
C PRO A 151 -1.40 -19.27 7.85
N GLU A 152 -1.46 -19.91 6.70
CA GLU A 152 -2.65 -19.80 5.83
C GLU A 152 -3.95 -20.25 6.52
N ASP A 153 -3.87 -21.23 7.41
CA ASP A 153 -5.00 -21.76 8.18
C ASP A 153 -5.45 -20.83 9.31
N GLU A 154 -4.61 -19.88 9.74
CA GLU A 154 -5.00 -18.82 10.68
C GLU A 154 -5.77 -17.68 10.00
N VAL A 155 -5.56 -17.45 8.70
CA VAL A 155 -6.27 -16.39 7.97
C VAL A 155 -7.71 -16.79 7.74
N PRO A 156 -8.71 -16.03 8.26
CA PRO A 156 -10.12 -16.40 8.10
C PRO A 156 -10.48 -16.53 6.62
N MET A 157 -11.19 -17.62 6.27
CA MET A 157 -11.53 -17.99 4.90
C MET A 157 -12.17 -16.84 4.11
N ILE A 158 -12.96 -15.99 4.77
CA ILE A 158 -13.61 -14.85 4.11
C ILE A 158 -12.60 -13.90 3.44
N TRP A 159 -11.45 -13.64 4.08
CA TRP A 159 -10.43 -12.75 3.53
C TRP A 159 -9.72 -13.38 2.34
N ARG A 160 -9.48 -14.69 2.36
CA ARG A 160 -8.94 -15.41 1.21
C ARG A 160 -9.90 -15.36 0.01
N VAL A 161 -11.18 -15.65 0.23
CA VAL A 161 -12.21 -15.57 -0.82
C VAL A 161 -12.36 -14.15 -1.39
N MET A 162 -12.23 -13.12 -0.55
CA MET A 162 -12.27 -11.73 -1.02
C MET A 162 -11.01 -11.40 -1.84
N ALA A 163 -9.84 -11.81 -1.39
CA ALA A 163 -8.59 -11.60 -2.11
C ALA A 163 -8.58 -12.30 -3.47
N GLU A 164 -9.02 -13.56 -3.55
CA GLU A 164 -9.15 -14.32 -4.79
C GLU A 164 -10.02 -13.64 -5.86
N ARG A 165 -11.01 -12.84 -5.43
CA ARG A 165 -11.91 -12.10 -6.33
C ARG A 165 -11.34 -10.78 -6.81
N THR A 166 -10.32 -10.26 -6.14
CA THR A 166 -9.83 -8.89 -6.32
C THR A 166 -8.42 -8.86 -6.89
N TYR A 167 -7.59 -9.84 -6.52
CA TYR A 167 -6.16 -9.84 -6.80
C TYR A 167 -5.72 -11.04 -7.64
N PRO A 168 -4.58 -10.97 -8.35
CA PRO A 168 -3.97 -12.13 -8.99
C PRO A 168 -3.64 -13.25 -8.00
N GLU A 169 -3.70 -14.50 -8.45
CA GLU A 169 -3.53 -15.70 -7.61
C GLU A 169 -2.26 -15.64 -6.73
N ASN A 170 -1.15 -15.17 -7.29
CA ASN A 170 0.11 -15.04 -6.56
C ASN A 170 0.08 -13.97 -5.45
N ALA A 171 -0.85 -13.03 -5.50
CA ALA A 171 -1.00 -11.98 -4.49
C ALA A 171 -1.95 -12.38 -3.35
N VAL A 172 -2.82 -13.36 -3.57
CA VAL A 172 -3.85 -13.78 -2.61
C VAL A 172 -3.31 -14.02 -1.19
N PRO A 173 -2.18 -14.70 -0.95
CA PRO A 173 -1.72 -14.96 0.41
C PRO A 173 -1.49 -13.69 1.23
N TRP A 174 -0.72 -12.73 0.71
CA TRP A 174 -0.39 -11.52 1.47
C TRP A 174 -1.55 -10.51 1.49
N GLU A 175 -2.37 -10.46 0.44
CA GLU A 175 -3.55 -9.59 0.38
C GLU A 175 -4.68 -10.05 1.31
N ALA A 176 -4.82 -11.36 1.50
CA ALA A 176 -5.77 -11.91 2.46
C ALA A 176 -5.39 -11.54 3.91
N GLU A 177 -4.10 -11.61 4.25
CA GLU A 177 -3.59 -11.13 5.54
C GLU A 177 -3.86 -9.64 5.73
N ALA A 178 -3.51 -8.81 4.73
CA ALA A 178 -3.69 -7.36 4.77
C ALA A 178 -5.16 -6.97 4.87
N GLY A 179 -6.04 -7.69 4.16
CA GLY A 179 -7.49 -7.52 4.27
C GLY A 179 -8.00 -7.81 5.68
N TRP A 180 -7.51 -8.87 6.31
CA TRP A 180 -7.84 -9.20 7.70
C TRP A 180 -7.29 -8.14 8.68
N ALA A 181 -6.01 -7.78 8.55
CA ALA A 181 -5.38 -6.77 9.38
C ALA A 181 -6.08 -5.40 9.27
N GLY A 182 -6.50 -5.02 8.08
CA GLY A 182 -7.25 -3.78 7.82
C GLY A 182 -8.55 -3.65 8.61
N ARG A 183 -9.12 -4.77 9.06
CA ARG A 183 -10.34 -4.82 9.87
C ARG A 183 -10.11 -5.23 11.34
N THR A 184 -8.86 -5.46 11.73
CA THR A 184 -8.51 -5.94 13.07
C THR A 184 -7.62 -4.91 13.75
N GLU A 185 -8.20 -4.17 14.70
CA GLU A 185 -7.47 -3.20 15.50
C GLU A 185 -6.31 -3.85 16.27
N GLY A 186 -5.16 -3.17 16.31
CA GLY A 186 -3.97 -3.64 17.01
C GLY A 186 -3.14 -4.70 16.27
N MET A 187 -3.69 -5.37 15.26
CA MET A 187 -2.99 -6.44 14.56
C MET A 187 -1.77 -5.92 13.80
N THR A 188 -1.94 -4.85 13.03
CA THR A 188 -0.85 -4.20 12.28
C THR A 188 0.20 -3.59 13.20
N GLN A 189 -0.21 -2.89 14.27
CA GLN A 189 0.72 -2.32 15.23
C GLN A 189 1.60 -3.39 15.89
N ALA A 190 1.01 -4.54 16.24
CA ALA A 190 1.77 -5.66 16.82
C ALA A 190 2.84 -6.18 15.83
N ALA A 191 2.50 -6.31 14.55
CA ALA A 191 3.42 -6.77 13.52
C ALA A 191 4.56 -5.75 13.26
N LEU A 192 4.23 -4.46 13.13
CA LEU A 192 5.21 -3.38 12.96
C LEU A 192 6.17 -3.30 14.14
N LYS A 193 5.64 -3.39 15.37
CA LYS A 193 6.47 -3.40 16.58
C LYS A 193 7.39 -4.61 16.64
N ALA A 194 6.90 -5.79 16.27
CA ALA A 194 7.73 -7.00 16.25
C ALA A 194 8.89 -6.84 15.25
N CYS A 195 8.64 -6.24 14.08
CA CYS A 195 9.69 -5.97 13.11
C CYS A 195 10.70 -4.92 13.58
N ALA A 196 10.25 -3.83 14.19
CA ALA A 196 11.13 -2.76 14.69
C ALA A 196 12.08 -3.23 15.82
N THR A 197 11.79 -4.35 16.49
CA THR A 197 12.57 -4.87 17.63
C THR A 197 13.43 -6.09 17.29
N GLY A 198 13.28 -6.66 16.09
CA GLY A 198 14.05 -7.84 15.62
C GLY A 198 15.29 -7.46 14.89
#